data_97fb583217d62abe407485bd0ec9ec32
#
_entry.id   97fb583217d62abe407485bd0ec9ec32
#
_cell.length_a   1.000
_cell.length_b   1.000
_cell.length_c   1.000
_cell.angle_alpha   90.00
_cell.angle_beta   90.00
_cell.angle_gamma   90.00
#
_symmetry.space_group_name_H-M   'P 1'
#
loop_
_entity.id
_entity.type
_entity.pdbx_description
1 polymer ?
#
loop_
_entity_poly.entity_id
_entity_poly.type
_entity_poly.pdbx_seq_one_letter_code
_entity_poly.pdbx_strand_id
1 'polypeptide(L)'
;MLTGGIKITNFDNLKSTVDAQKAASAWSGVNWVELTGAGYKPLLYVGEQVVNGINHCFIAEQTRMTRNVERHIVTLKINENRGEYKIVKDSIQVIY
;
A
#
# COMPACT_ATOMS: atom_id res chain seq x y z
N MET A 1 14.51 7.33 -14.48
CA MET A 1 13.24 8.06 -14.74
C MET A 1 12.07 7.23 -14.25
N LEU A 2 11.15 7.84 -13.59
CA LEU A 2 9.93 7.14 -13.16
C LEU A 2 8.95 7.05 -14.31
N THR A 3 8.58 5.83 -14.68
CA THR A 3 7.57 5.60 -15.68
C THR A 3 6.21 5.93 -15.07
N GLY A 4 5.45 6.83 -15.69
CA GLY A 4 4.14 7.24 -15.21
C GLY A 4 4.16 8.26 -14.08
N GLY A 5 5.33 8.61 -13.55
CA GLY A 5 5.43 9.54 -12.42
C GLY A 5 4.81 9.00 -11.13
N ILE A 6 4.99 9.74 -10.06
CA ILE A 6 4.39 9.44 -8.75
C ILE A 6 3.75 10.72 -8.22
N LYS A 7 2.48 10.61 -7.84
CA LYS A 7 1.73 11.70 -7.22
C LYS A 7 1.58 11.39 -5.73
N ILE A 8 2.17 12.23 -4.90
CA ILE A 8 2.13 12.03 -3.44
C ILE A 8 0.88 12.68 -2.87
N THR A 9 0.13 11.91 -2.08
CA THR A 9 -1.10 12.39 -1.46
C THR A 9 -1.20 11.83 -0.05
N ASN A 10 -1.44 12.71 0.92
CA ASN A 10 -1.66 12.32 2.31
C ASN A 10 -3.00 11.58 2.44
N PHE A 11 -3.01 10.47 3.15
CA PHE A 11 -4.20 9.62 3.28
C PHE A 11 -5.37 10.35 3.93
N ASP A 12 -5.10 11.22 4.90
CA ASP A 12 -6.16 11.98 5.59
C ASP A 12 -6.85 12.99 4.70
N ASN A 13 -6.23 13.40 3.61
CA ASN A 13 -6.75 14.40 2.66
C ASN A 13 -7.46 13.76 1.46
N LEU A 14 -7.67 12.43 1.47
CA LEU A 14 -8.14 11.71 0.29
C LEU A 14 -9.65 11.49 0.22
N LYS A 15 -10.43 12.00 1.16
CA LYS A 15 -11.83 11.57 1.37
C LYS A 15 -12.80 11.78 0.22
N SER A 16 -12.53 12.66 -0.73
CA SER A 16 -13.49 13.00 -1.79
C SER A 16 -12.86 13.05 -3.17
N THR A 17 -11.62 12.60 -3.34
CA THR A 17 -10.92 12.68 -4.60
C THR A 17 -10.86 11.33 -5.29
N VAL A 18 -10.55 11.34 -6.59
CA VAL A 18 -10.31 10.12 -7.35
C VAL A 18 -9.15 9.33 -6.73
N ASP A 19 -8.12 10.03 -6.22
CA ASP A 19 -7.00 9.39 -5.57
C ASP A 19 -7.41 8.68 -4.28
N ALA A 20 -8.34 9.27 -3.53
CA ALA A 20 -8.89 8.63 -2.34
C ALA A 20 -9.59 7.32 -2.68
N GLN A 21 -10.39 7.34 -3.74
CA GLN A 21 -11.11 6.16 -4.18
C GLN A 21 -10.14 5.07 -4.65
N LYS A 22 -9.12 5.44 -5.42
CA LYS A 22 -8.08 4.51 -5.88
C LYS A 22 -7.33 3.89 -4.71
N ALA A 23 -6.90 4.71 -3.76
CA ALA A 23 -6.18 4.24 -2.59
C ALA A 23 -7.04 3.31 -1.74
N ALA A 24 -8.28 3.69 -1.47
CA ALA A 24 -9.20 2.88 -0.67
C ALA A 24 -9.52 1.56 -1.36
N SER A 25 -9.76 1.57 -2.66
CA SER A 25 -10.04 0.36 -3.42
C SER A 25 -8.85 -0.59 -3.45
N ALA A 26 -7.66 -0.05 -3.65
CA ALA A 26 -6.44 -0.86 -3.67
C ALA A 26 -6.20 -1.49 -2.30
N TRP A 27 -6.31 -0.71 -1.24
CA TRP A 27 -6.07 -1.21 0.11
C TRP A 27 -7.09 -2.28 0.52
N SER A 28 -8.37 -2.00 0.33
CA SER A 28 -9.44 -2.94 0.72
C SER A 28 -9.55 -4.15 -0.21
N GLY A 29 -9.05 -4.06 -1.42
CA GLY A 29 -9.06 -5.17 -2.37
C GLY A 29 -8.04 -6.26 -2.09
N VAL A 30 -7.07 -5.99 -1.23
CA VAL A 30 -6.01 -6.96 -0.88
C VAL A 30 -6.53 -7.94 0.17
N ASN A 31 -6.17 -9.20 0.02
CA ASN A 31 -6.43 -10.21 1.04
C ASN A 31 -5.34 -10.17 2.11
N TRP A 32 -5.52 -9.31 3.10
CA TRP A 32 -4.55 -9.11 4.17
C TRP A 32 -4.40 -10.33 5.08
N VAL A 33 -5.37 -11.22 5.09
CA VAL A 33 -5.33 -12.46 5.88
C VAL A 33 -4.16 -13.35 5.46
N GLU A 34 -3.74 -13.27 4.20
CA GLU A 34 -2.59 -14.04 3.71
C GLU A 34 -1.27 -13.57 4.33
N LEU A 35 -1.23 -12.36 4.88
CA LEU A 35 -0.04 -11.82 5.55
C LEU A 35 -0.12 -12.11 7.05
N THR A 36 -0.05 -13.38 7.40
CA THR A 36 -0.16 -13.82 8.80
C THR A 36 0.96 -13.26 9.65
N GLY A 37 0.66 -13.01 10.93
CA GLY A 37 1.62 -12.52 11.89
C GLY A 37 1.86 -11.02 11.88
N ALA A 38 1.22 -10.30 10.97
CA ALA A 38 1.37 -8.84 10.90
C ALA A 38 0.05 -8.17 10.53
N GLY A 39 -0.17 -7.00 11.10
CA GLY A 39 -1.25 -6.10 10.72
C GLY A 39 -0.69 -4.90 9.99
N TYR A 40 -1.47 -4.28 9.13
CA TYR A 40 -1.06 -3.13 8.34
C TYR A 40 -2.09 -2.03 8.40
N LYS A 41 -1.63 -0.79 8.58
CA LYS A 41 -2.47 0.40 8.58
C LYS A 41 -1.90 1.40 7.58
N PRO A 42 -2.69 1.86 6.60
CA PRO A 42 -2.18 2.82 5.63
C PRO A 42 -1.96 4.19 6.27
N LEU A 43 -0.82 4.79 6.00
CA LEU A 43 -0.48 6.13 6.49
C LEU A 43 -0.45 7.16 5.36
N LEU A 44 0.06 6.78 4.20
CA LEU A 44 0.24 7.68 3.08
C LEU A 44 0.12 6.92 1.77
N TYR A 45 -0.68 7.47 0.86
CA TYR A 45 -0.72 7.00 -0.52
C TYR A 45 0.33 7.80 -1.31
N VAL A 46 1.43 7.16 -1.62
CA VAL A 46 2.55 7.83 -2.32
C VAL A 46 2.17 8.12 -3.76
N GLY A 47 1.43 7.22 -4.40
CA GLY A 47 1.01 7.40 -5.76
C GLY A 47 0.94 6.09 -6.52
N GLU A 48 0.86 6.19 -7.85
CA GLU A 48 0.75 5.03 -8.70
C GLU A 48 1.85 4.99 -9.74
N GLN A 49 2.25 3.79 -10.13
CA GLN A 49 3.18 3.53 -11.21
C GLN A 49 2.48 2.67 -12.25
N VAL A 50 2.56 3.06 -13.51
CA VAL A 50 2.06 2.23 -14.60
C VAL A 50 3.13 1.20 -14.94
N VAL A 51 2.75 -0.04 -14.82
CA VAL A 51 3.60 -1.20 -15.08
C VAL A 51 2.76 -2.18 -15.91
N ASN A 52 2.84 -3.46 -15.65
CA ASN A 52 1.84 -4.39 -16.13
C ASN A 52 0.65 -4.32 -15.17
N GLY A 53 -0.34 -3.48 -15.52
CA GLY A 53 -1.34 -3.00 -14.58
C GLY A 53 -0.86 -1.71 -13.92
N ILE A 54 -1.30 -1.48 -12.69
CA ILE A 54 -0.96 -0.29 -11.91
C ILE A 54 -0.46 -0.72 -10.54
N ASN A 55 0.73 -0.25 -10.15
CA ASN A 55 1.20 -0.40 -8.78
C ASN A 55 0.79 0.82 -7.97
N HIS A 56 0.02 0.60 -6.92
CA HIS A 56 -0.33 1.62 -5.93
C HIS A 56 0.72 1.55 -4.81
N CYS A 57 1.40 2.66 -4.58
CA CYS A 57 2.50 2.73 -3.62
C CYS A 57 2.03 3.36 -2.33
N PHE A 58 2.34 2.72 -1.21
CA PHE A 58 1.91 3.17 0.12
C PHE A 58 3.07 3.24 1.09
N ILE A 59 2.94 4.12 2.05
CA ILE A 59 3.64 4.04 3.33
C ILE A 59 2.62 3.59 4.36
N ALA A 60 2.97 2.60 5.16
CA ALA A 60 2.06 1.99 6.10
C ALA A 60 2.74 1.71 7.43
N GLU A 61 1.94 1.59 8.49
CA GLU A 61 2.40 1.06 9.76
C GLU A 61 2.21 -0.46 9.75
N GLN A 62 3.28 -1.17 10.02
CA GLN A 62 3.25 -2.62 10.20
C GLN A 62 3.33 -2.93 11.69
N THR A 63 2.41 -3.74 12.17
CA THR A 63 2.43 -4.26 13.54
C THR A 63 2.69 -5.75 13.48
N ARG A 64 3.83 -6.20 14.01
CA ARG A 64 4.16 -7.61 14.06
C ARG A 64 3.76 -8.18 15.41
N MET A 65 3.02 -9.29 15.36
CA MET A 65 2.54 -9.99 16.55
C MET A 65 3.52 -11.11 16.90
N THR A 66 4.67 -10.73 17.42
CA THR A 66 5.67 -11.66 17.92
C THR A 66 5.54 -11.76 19.45
N ARG A 67 6.55 -12.32 20.12
CA ARG A 67 6.57 -12.38 21.59
C ARG A 67 6.39 -10.99 22.20
N ASN A 68 6.99 -9.99 21.58
CA ASN A 68 6.75 -8.58 21.87
C ASN A 68 6.10 -7.95 20.64
N VAL A 69 5.16 -7.02 20.85
CA VAL A 69 4.56 -6.27 19.74
C VAL A 69 5.62 -5.34 19.16
N GLU A 70 5.90 -5.48 17.88
CA GLU A 70 6.81 -4.62 17.16
C GLU A 70 6.05 -3.80 16.13
N ARG A 71 6.36 -2.50 16.07
CA ARG A 71 5.77 -1.58 15.08
C ARG A 71 6.86 -0.99 14.22
N HIS A 72 6.61 -0.99 12.93
CA HIS A 72 7.52 -0.45 11.94
C HIS A 72 6.77 0.40 10.93
N ILE A 73 7.47 1.34 10.33
CA ILE A 73 6.97 2.04 9.15
C ILE A 73 7.57 1.33 7.94
N VAL A 74 6.71 0.98 7.01
CA VAL A 74 7.10 0.22 5.82
C VAL A 74 6.60 0.92 4.56
N THR A 75 7.30 0.67 3.47
CA THR A 75 6.76 0.92 2.13
C THR A 75 6.21 -0.39 1.60
N LEU A 76 5.15 -0.30 0.80
CA LEU A 76 4.61 -1.46 0.11
C LEU A 76 3.92 -1.05 -1.17
N LYS A 77 3.76 -1.99 -2.09
CA LYS A 77 3.06 -1.78 -3.35
C LYS A 77 1.96 -2.80 -3.51
N ILE A 78 0.81 -2.32 -3.99
CA ILE A 78 -0.33 -3.16 -4.34
C ILE A 78 -0.52 -3.07 -5.85
N ASN A 79 -0.45 -4.21 -6.54
CA ASN A 79 -0.67 -4.25 -7.97
C ASN A 79 -2.16 -4.44 -8.25
N GLU A 80 -2.69 -3.56 -9.09
CA GLU A 80 -4.02 -3.67 -9.66
C GLU A 80 -3.92 -4.12 -11.10
N ASN A 81 -4.52 -5.27 -11.41
CA ASN A 81 -4.53 -5.80 -12.76
C ASN A 81 -5.84 -6.55 -12.98
N ARG A 82 -6.60 -6.11 -13.98
CA ARG A 82 -7.88 -6.74 -14.35
C ARG A 82 -8.87 -6.84 -13.18
N GLY A 83 -8.91 -5.81 -12.35
CA GLY A 83 -9.80 -5.77 -11.18
C GLY A 83 -9.33 -6.56 -9.98
N GLU A 84 -8.17 -7.18 -10.04
CA GLU A 84 -7.58 -7.88 -8.91
C GLU A 84 -6.49 -7.03 -8.25
N TYR A 85 -6.44 -7.08 -6.92
CA TYR A 85 -5.47 -6.34 -6.12
C TYR A 85 -4.62 -7.33 -5.34
N LYS A 86 -3.31 -7.26 -5.54
CA LYS A 86 -2.35 -8.14 -4.87
C LYS A 86 -1.16 -7.36 -4.37
N ILE A 87 -0.64 -7.74 -3.20
CA ILE A 87 0.64 -7.21 -2.73
C ILE A 87 1.72 -7.64 -3.70
N VAL A 88 2.52 -6.68 -4.15
CA VAL A 88 3.69 -6.98 -4.99
C VAL A 88 4.71 -7.72 -4.11
N LYS A 89 5.09 -8.90 -4.56
CA LYS A 89 6.05 -9.73 -3.84
C LYS A 89 7.34 -8.94 -3.61
N ASP A 90 7.86 -9.03 -2.41
CA ASP A 90 9.10 -8.37 -1.99
C ASP A 90 9.04 -6.83 -1.98
N SER A 91 7.84 -6.25 -2.11
CA SER A 91 7.71 -4.79 -2.06
C SER A 91 7.69 -4.22 -0.64
N ILE A 92 7.40 -5.05 0.36
CA ILE A 92 7.31 -4.59 1.74
C ILE A 92 8.72 -4.40 2.30
N GLN A 93 9.07 -3.16 2.59
CA GLN A 93 10.39 -2.81 3.11
C GLN A 93 10.25 -1.92 4.34
N VAL A 94 10.93 -2.31 5.41
CA VAL A 94 10.97 -1.51 6.63
C VAL A 94 11.85 -0.29 6.40
N ILE A 95 11.30 0.90 6.69
CA ILE A 95 12.03 2.17 6.59
C ILE A 95 12.24 2.79 7.96
N TYR A 96 11.54 2.33 8.95
CA TYR A 96 11.70 2.79 10.34
C TYR A 96 11.23 1.67 11.33
#